data_57ad9cf8e967df5a3062725ea0217555
#
_entry.id   57ad9cf8e967df5a3062725ea0217555
#
_cell.length_a   1.000
_cell.length_b   1.000
_cell.length_c   1.000
_cell.angle_alpha   90.00
_cell.angle_beta   90.00
_cell.angle_gamma   90.00
#
_symmetry.space_group_name_H-M   'P 1'
#
loop_
_entity.id
_entity.type
_entity.pdbx_description
1 polymer ?
#
loop_
_entity_poly.entity_id
_entity_poly.type
_entity_poly.pdbx_seq_one_letter_code
_entity_poly.pdbx_strand_id
1 'polypeptide(L)'
;NRAFAIIGENIHTTRVLLQKGKRIGPNHRGEESVLYKNALGEDSFLVIPQKFKETQVYKEGRVKHFMIAVQKGISDNPDEQKEGEAYILSEIRRQERYGSTFLDLNVDEISHRIEIQKEAMSWLVNYYCEVATLPPSIDSSSLEILQVGLEEYDKCGKPQGSAMVNSASLERIDALDFVEQHECHVIVTAAALDGMPSNSEERVENASEMVENCLSKDISLDKIHVDLLLFPISVDQTFGNHYLDAVRDIREKYGDDIYITGGLSNVSFGLPMRRLINETFIRLAIDAGID
;
A
#
# COMPACT_ATOMS: atom_id res chain seq x y z
N ASN A 1 9.54 0.35 24.56
CA ASN A 1 9.41 1.13 23.32
C ASN A 1 9.36 0.17 22.15
N ARG A 2 8.20 0.00 21.55
CA ARG A 2 8.01 -0.78 20.32
C ARG A 2 8.58 0.01 19.13
N ALA A 3 9.17 -0.69 18.16
CA ALA A 3 9.63 -0.03 16.95
C ALA A 3 8.44 0.44 16.13
N PHE A 4 8.53 1.65 15.56
CA PHE A 4 7.51 2.20 14.67
C PHE A 4 7.44 1.37 13.38
N ALA A 5 6.24 0.95 12.98
CA ALA A 5 6.01 0.15 11.79
C ALA A 5 5.60 1.03 10.61
N ILE A 6 6.42 1.05 9.56
CA ILE A 6 6.17 1.84 8.35
C ILE A 6 5.79 0.91 7.21
N ILE A 7 4.62 1.11 6.64
CA ILE A 7 4.15 0.41 5.44
C ILE A 7 4.41 1.30 4.24
N GLY A 8 5.35 0.90 3.38
CA GLY A 8 5.73 1.67 2.18
C GLY A 8 4.73 1.43 1.05
N GLU A 9 3.92 2.43 0.70
CA GLU A 9 2.78 2.33 -0.23
C GLU A 9 3.06 2.86 -1.63
N ASN A 10 4.25 2.73 -2.18
CA ASN A 10 4.56 3.33 -3.47
C ASN A 10 4.47 2.37 -4.67
N ILE A 11 4.61 1.06 -4.47
CA ILE A 11 4.49 0.07 -5.55
C ILE A 11 3.00 -0.23 -5.78
N HIS A 12 2.35 0.70 -6.46
CA HIS A 12 0.90 0.72 -6.60
C HIS A 12 0.50 1.24 -7.99
N THR A 13 -0.30 0.48 -8.71
CA THR A 13 -0.68 0.81 -10.10
C THR A 13 -1.53 2.07 -10.23
N THR A 14 -2.09 2.58 -9.14
CA THR A 14 -2.82 3.88 -9.11
C THR A 14 -1.89 5.10 -9.08
N ARG A 15 -0.60 4.93 -8.71
CA ARG A 15 0.32 6.06 -8.56
C ARG A 15 0.55 6.80 -9.86
N VAL A 16 0.41 8.13 -9.82
CA VAL A 16 0.53 9.01 -10.98
C VAL A 16 1.66 10.03 -10.82
N LEU A 17 2.29 10.34 -11.94
CA LEU A 17 3.15 11.51 -12.13
C LEU A 17 2.43 12.49 -13.07
N LEU A 18 2.66 13.78 -12.87
CA LEU A 18 2.20 14.78 -13.83
C LEU A 18 3.08 14.72 -15.08
N GLN A 19 2.47 14.64 -16.27
CA GLN A 19 3.16 14.58 -17.55
C GLN A 19 4.11 15.76 -17.76
N LYS A 20 3.74 16.96 -17.29
CA LYS A 20 4.60 18.15 -17.31
C LYS A 20 5.53 18.26 -16.09
N GLY A 21 5.61 17.22 -15.27
CA GLY A 21 6.44 17.20 -14.08
C GLY A 21 7.92 16.93 -14.41
N LYS A 22 8.80 17.26 -13.48
CA LYS A 22 10.27 17.12 -13.63
C LYS A 22 10.75 15.68 -13.88
N ARG A 23 9.91 14.70 -13.56
CA ARG A 23 10.23 13.27 -13.74
C ARG A 23 9.83 12.72 -15.12
N ILE A 24 9.27 13.52 -15.99
CA ILE A 24 8.92 13.13 -17.36
C ILE A 24 9.79 13.90 -18.33
N GLY A 25 10.45 13.19 -19.25
CA GLY A 25 11.34 13.78 -20.24
C GLY A 25 11.87 12.74 -21.21
N PRO A 26 12.65 13.17 -22.22
CA PRO A 26 13.22 12.27 -23.20
C PRO A 26 14.38 11.44 -22.63
N ASN A 27 14.48 10.18 -23.06
CA ASN A 27 15.70 9.38 -22.86
C ASN A 27 16.76 9.74 -23.91
N HIS A 28 17.86 8.99 -23.96
CA HIS A 28 18.96 9.20 -24.91
C HIS A 28 18.55 9.01 -26.38
N ARG A 29 17.41 8.36 -26.66
CA ARG A 29 16.86 8.14 -28.00
C ARG A 29 15.76 9.15 -28.36
N GLY A 30 15.49 10.12 -27.47
CA GLY A 30 14.38 11.07 -27.66
C GLY A 30 13.01 10.52 -27.32
N GLU A 31 12.90 9.31 -26.73
CA GLU A 31 11.64 8.71 -26.33
C GLU A 31 11.20 9.26 -24.97
N GLU A 32 9.93 9.67 -24.89
CA GLU A 32 9.35 10.18 -23.65
C GLU A 32 9.33 9.07 -22.57
N SER A 33 9.90 9.39 -21.42
CA SER A 33 10.19 8.42 -20.37
C SER A 33 9.96 8.99 -18.98
N VAL A 34 9.76 8.12 -18.01
CA VAL A 34 9.90 8.46 -16.60
C VAL A 34 11.39 8.45 -16.25
N LEU A 35 11.88 9.58 -15.77
CA LEU A 35 13.27 9.77 -15.36
C LEU A 35 13.43 9.34 -13.90
N TYR A 36 14.42 8.50 -13.61
CA TYR A 36 14.67 8.04 -12.24
C TYR A 36 16.15 7.68 -12.02
N LYS A 37 16.51 7.51 -10.76
CA LYS A 37 17.80 6.90 -10.38
C LYS A 37 17.60 5.42 -10.12
N ASN A 38 18.36 4.56 -10.79
CA ASN A 38 18.32 3.12 -10.55
C ASN A 38 18.88 2.75 -9.16
N ALA A 39 18.89 1.46 -8.84
CA ALA A 39 19.38 0.97 -7.54
C ALA A 39 20.86 1.32 -7.27
N LEU A 40 21.65 1.59 -8.30
CA LEU A 40 23.05 2.02 -8.21
C LEU A 40 23.21 3.54 -8.17
N GLY A 41 22.13 4.31 -8.28
CA GLY A 41 22.14 5.77 -8.30
C GLY A 41 22.41 6.40 -9.67
N GLU A 42 22.42 5.61 -10.74
CA GLU A 42 22.64 6.06 -12.11
C GLU A 42 21.35 6.56 -12.76
N ASP A 43 21.46 7.49 -13.72
CA ASP A 43 20.32 7.96 -14.50
C ASP A 43 19.74 6.83 -15.35
N SER A 44 18.47 6.61 -15.20
CA SER A 44 17.73 5.53 -15.87
C SER A 44 16.35 6.00 -16.33
N PHE A 45 15.75 5.24 -17.24
CA PHE A 45 14.56 5.64 -17.97
C PHE A 45 13.55 4.49 -18.02
N LEU A 46 12.29 4.80 -17.69
CA LEU A 46 11.15 3.92 -17.98
C LEU A 46 10.39 4.52 -19.16
N VAL A 47 10.54 3.96 -20.35
CA VAL A 47 9.91 4.47 -21.57
C VAL A 47 8.40 4.35 -21.47
N ILE A 48 7.69 5.45 -21.77
CA ILE A 48 6.23 5.48 -21.79
C ILE A 48 5.76 4.88 -23.13
N PRO A 49 5.09 3.71 -23.13
CA PRO A 49 4.68 3.04 -24.36
C PRO A 49 3.65 3.86 -25.13
N GLN A 50 3.67 3.75 -26.47
CA GLN A 50 2.68 4.42 -27.33
C GLN A 50 1.24 4.04 -26.95
N LYS A 51 1.01 2.76 -26.63
CA LYS A 51 -0.29 2.26 -26.16
C LYS A 51 -0.79 2.99 -24.90
N PHE A 52 0.11 3.34 -23.97
CA PHE A 52 -0.26 4.12 -22.78
C PHE A 52 -0.64 5.56 -23.15
N LYS A 53 0.04 6.17 -24.12
CA LYS A 53 -0.25 7.54 -24.59
C LYS A 53 -1.63 7.69 -25.22
N GLU A 54 -2.25 6.59 -25.62
CA GLU A 54 -3.62 6.56 -26.16
C GLU A 54 -4.69 6.53 -25.06
N THR A 55 -4.30 6.28 -23.81
CA THR A 55 -5.23 6.21 -22.68
C THR A 55 -5.78 7.59 -22.29
N GLN A 56 -6.97 7.59 -21.67
CA GLN A 56 -7.59 8.81 -21.15
C GLN A 56 -6.73 9.45 -20.06
N VAL A 57 -6.12 8.64 -19.18
CA VAL A 57 -5.23 9.09 -18.11
C VAL A 57 -4.07 9.93 -18.64
N TYR A 58 -3.42 9.47 -19.72
CA TYR A 58 -2.33 10.21 -20.34
C TYR A 58 -2.82 11.51 -21.01
N LYS A 59 -3.95 11.46 -21.71
CA LYS A 59 -4.56 12.66 -22.32
C LYS A 59 -4.95 13.72 -21.30
N GLU A 60 -5.23 13.31 -20.07
CA GLU A 60 -5.48 14.21 -18.92
C GLU A 60 -4.19 14.70 -18.24
N GLY A 61 -3.04 14.43 -18.82
CA GLY A 61 -1.74 14.88 -18.32
C GLY A 61 -1.18 14.09 -17.15
N ARG A 62 -1.58 12.82 -17.00
CA ARG A 62 -1.13 11.92 -15.93
C ARG A 62 -0.46 10.67 -16.47
N VAL A 63 0.58 10.20 -15.78
CA VAL A 63 1.34 9.00 -16.13
C VAL A 63 1.29 8.02 -14.96
N LYS A 64 0.65 6.86 -15.14
CA LYS A 64 0.62 5.76 -14.16
C LYS A 64 1.91 4.95 -14.27
N HIS A 65 2.95 5.40 -13.61
CA HIS A 65 4.30 4.90 -13.81
C HIS A 65 4.51 3.45 -13.31
N PHE A 66 3.93 3.05 -12.18
CA PHE A 66 4.02 1.65 -11.72
C PHE A 66 3.15 0.71 -12.55
N MET A 67 2.00 1.18 -13.07
CA MET A 67 1.23 0.41 -14.04
C MET A 67 2.05 0.10 -15.29
N ILE A 68 2.79 1.08 -15.82
CA ILE A 68 3.69 0.88 -16.96
C ILE A 68 4.81 -0.12 -16.61
N ALA A 69 5.44 0.03 -15.43
CA ALA A 69 6.50 -0.86 -14.99
C ALA A 69 6.03 -2.32 -14.86
N VAL A 70 4.86 -2.55 -14.26
CA VAL A 70 4.29 -3.90 -14.12
C VAL A 70 3.86 -4.47 -15.46
N GLN A 71 3.23 -3.67 -16.35
CA GLN A 71 2.90 -4.10 -17.72
C GLN A 71 4.12 -4.53 -18.51
N LYS A 72 5.25 -3.81 -18.35
CA LYS A 72 6.52 -4.22 -18.97
C LYS A 72 7.06 -5.50 -18.33
N GLY A 73 6.95 -5.63 -17.03
CA GLY A 73 7.39 -6.82 -16.31
C GLY A 73 6.72 -8.11 -16.74
N ILE A 74 5.43 -8.06 -17.06
CA ILE A 74 4.66 -9.23 -17.57
C ILE A 74 4.68 -9.36 -19.10
N SER A 75 5.45 -8.53 -19.80
CA SER A 75 5.60 -8.61 -21.26
C SER A 75 6.43 -9.82 -21.68
N ASP A 76 6.15 -10.37 -22.86
CA ASP A 76 6.99 -11.42 -23.46
C ASP A 76 8.34 -10.89 -24.00
N ASN A 77 8.55 -9.57 -23.98
CA ASN A 77 9.76 -8.92 -24.45
C ASN A 77 10.79 -8.81 -23.31
N PRO A 78 11.96 -9.51 -23.40
CA PRO A 78 12.96 -9.49 -22.33
C PRO A 78 13.54 -8.10 -22.01
N ASP A 79 13.60 -7.20 -22.99
CA ASP A 79 14.12 -5.84 -22.77
C ASP A 79 13.10 -4.99 -22.01
N GLU A 80 11.80 -5.14 -22.28
CA GLU A 80 10.74 -4.52 -21.52
C GLU A 80 10.68 -5.07 -20.08
N GLN A 81 10.81 -6.40 -19.92
CA GLN A 81 10.86 -7.01 -18.58
C GLN A 81 11.97 -6.39 -17.72
N LYS A 82 13.19 -6.36 -18.23
CA LYS A 82 14.33 -5.75 -17.52
C LYS A 82 14.11 -4.29 -17.16
N GLU A 83 13.46 -3.54 -18.04
CA GLU A 83 13.15 -2.12 -17.80
C GLU A 83 12.12 -1.96 -16.68
N GLY A 84 11.05 -2.75 -16.66
CA GLY A 84 10.05 -2.79 -15.60
C GLY A 84 10.65 -3.22 -14.25
N GLU A 85 11.43 -4.30 -14.27
CA GLU A 85 12.14 -4.82 -13.10
C GLU A 85 13.09 -3.78 -12.49
N ALA A 86 13.89 -3.11 -13.29
CA ALA A 86 14.83 -2.09 -12.83
C ALA A 86 14.12 -0.90 -12.18
N TYR A 87 12.96 -0.51 -12.71
CA TYR A 87 12.15 0.55 -12.12
C TYR A 87 11.57 0.16 -10.77
N ILE A 88 11.00 -1.03 -10.66
CA ILE A 88 10.44 -1.57 -9.41
C ILE A 88 11.54 -1.76 -8.37
N LEU A 89 12.70 -2.31 -8.77
CA LEU A 89 13.85 -2.47 -7.88
C LEU A 89 14.32 -1.13 -7.30
N SER A 90 14.35 -0.06 -8.10
CA SER A 90 14.74 1.26 -7.62
C SER A 90 13.84 1.77 -6.51
N GLU A 91 12.53 1.49 -6.60
CA GLU A 91 11.56 1.87 -5.58
C GLU A 91 11.66 0.99 -4.34
N ILE A 92 11.84 -0.34 -4.51
CA ILE A 92 12.09 -1.26 -3.38
C ILE A 92 13.28 -0.75 -2.57
N ARG A 93 14.43 -0.51 -3.22
CA ARG A 93 15.65 -0.03 -2.56
C ARG A 93 15.46 1.34 -1.89
N ARG A 94 14.67 2.21 -2.52
CA ARG A 94 14.36 3.52 -1.95
C ARG A 94 13.57 3.39 -0.65
N GLN A 95 12.51 2.60 -0.63
CA GLN A 95 11.67 2.41 0.55
C GLN A 95 12.41 1.66 1.68
N GLU A 96 13.22 0.65 1.34
CA GLU A 96 14.09 -0.03 2.30
C GLU A 96 15.05 0.96 3.00
N ARG A 97 15.67 1.86 2.24
CA ARG A 97 16.57 2.90 2.81
C ARG A 97 15.87 3.90 3.71
N TYR A 98 14.58 4.17 3.48
CA TYR A 98 13.78 5.04 4.34
C TYR A 98 13.22 4.34 5.57
N GLY A 99 13.55 3.07 5.80
CA GLY A 99 13.22 2.35 7.02
C GLY A 99 11.81 1.78 7.05
N SER A 100 11.24 1.46 5.89
CA SER A 100 9.97 0.72 5.83
C SER A 100 10.09 -0.64 6.53
N THR A 101 8.98 -1.13 7.06
CA THR A 101 8.86 -2.45 7.69
C THR A 101 8.22 -3.46 6.74
N PHE A 102 7.24 -3.02 5.98
CA PHE A 102 6.57 -3.75 4.90
C PHE A 102 6.55 -2.89 3.64
N LEU A 103 6.55 -3.52 2.47
CA LEU A 103 6.30 -2.83 1.20
C LEU A 103 4.99 -3.31 0.60
N ASP A 104 4.10 -2.36 0.36
CA ASP A 104 2.79 -2.61 -0.20
C ASP A 104 2.86 -2.85 -1.70
N LEU A 105 2.20 -3.91 -2.17
CA LEU A 105 2.15 -4.32 -3.58
C LEU A 105 0.70 -4.33 -4.04
N ASN A 106 0.34 -3.44 -4.96
CA ASN A 106 -1.00 -3.32 -5.51
C ASN A 106 -0.98 -3.24 -7.03
N VAL A 107 -1.75 -4.11 -7.67
CA VAL A 107 -1.90 -4.21 -9.14
C VAL A 107 -3.35 -4.01 -9.60
N ASP A 108 -4.25 -3.52 -8.76
CA ASP A 108 -5.69 -3.46 -9.03
C ASP A 108 -6.04 -2.70 -10.32
N GLU A 109 -5.27 -1.68 -10.68
CA GLU A 109 -5.55 -0.88 -11.88
C GLU A 109 -4.77 -1.32 -13.13
N ILE A 110 -4.09 -2.47 -13.09
CA ILE A 110 -3.32 -2.97 -14.26
C ILE A 110 -4.24 -3.27 -15.44
N SER A 111 -5.43 -3.79 -15.18
CA SER A 111 -6.45 -4.17 -16.16
C SER A 111 -7.80 -4.37 -15.48
N HIS A 112 -8.90 -4.25 -16.24
CA HIS A 112 -10.24 -4.69 -15.80
C HIS A 112 -10.41 -6.22 -15.82
N ARG A 113 -9.49 -6.94 -16.45
CA ARG A 113 -9.52 -8.40 -16.55
C ARG A 113 -8.82 -9.01 -15.35
N ILE A 114 -9.55 -9.80 -14.56
CA ILE A 114 -9.04 -10.43 -13.35
C ILE A 114 -7.83 -11.36 -13.64
N GLU A 115 -7.82 -12.03 -14.78
CA GLU A 115 -6.70 -12.91 -15.17
C GLU A 115 -5.39 -12.15 -15.35
N ILE A 116 -5.45 -10.92 -15.91
CA ILE A 116 -4.26 -10.06 -16.03
C ILE A 116 -3.82 -9.53 -14.66
N GLN A 117 -4.76 -9.22 -13.77
CA GLN A 117 -4.43 -8.82 -12.40
C GLN A 117 -3.75 -9.98 -11.65
N LYS A 118 -4.23 -11.22 -11.80
CA LYS A 118 -3.61 -12.42 -11.21
C LYS A 118 -2.20 -12.64 -11.74
N GLU A 119 -2.01 -12.58 -13.06
CA GLU A 119 -0.70 -12.68 -13.69
C GLU A 119 0.27 -11.61 -13.18
N ALA A 120 -0.20 -10.36 -13.10
CA ALA A 120 0.59 -9.24 -12.64
C ALA A 120 0.99 -9.39 -11.16
N MET A 121 0.06 -9.81 -10.28
CA MET A 121 0.36 -10.03 -8.86
C MET A 121 1.34 -11.20 -8.69
N SER A 122 1.13 -12.31 -9.39
CA SER A 122 2.03 -13.47 -9.35
C SER A 122 3.44 -13.08 -9.79
N TRP A 123 3.58 -12.40 -10.93
CA TRP A 123 4.87 -11.93 -11.41
C TRP A 123 5.54 -10.96 -10.43
N LEU A 124 4.79 -9.97 -9.93
CA LEU A 124 5.33 -8.96 -9.01
C LEU A 124 5.83 -9.58 -7.71
N VAL A 125 5.07 -10.50 -7.13
CA VAL A 125 5.46 -11.18 -5.88
C VAL A 125 6.69 -12.07 -6.12
N ASN A 126 6.76 -12.82 -7.23
CA ASN A 126 7.93 -13.62 -7.57
C ASN A 126 9.19 -12.75 -7.69
N TYR A 127 9.13 -11.68 -8.45
CA TYR A 127 10.25 -10.76 -8.59
C TYR A 127 10.63 -10.12 -7.24
N TYR A 128 9.62 -9.72 -6.45
CA TYR A 128 9.82 -9.19 -5.10
C TYR A 128 10.58 -10.15 -4.20
N CYS A 129 10.24 -11.43 -4.21
CA CYS A 129 10.91 -12.47 -3.41
C CYS A 129 12.41 -12.57 -3.71
N GLU A 130 12.80 -12.36 -4.96
CA GLU A 130 14.19 -12.44 -5.40
C GLU A 130 15.03 -11.24 -4.96
N VAL A 131 14.42 -10.04 -4.90
CA VAL A 131 15.20 -8.80 -4.79
C VAL A 131 14.98 -8.04 -3.49
N ALA A 132 13.84 -8.17 -2.83
CA ALA A 132 13.52 -7.40 -1.61
C ALA A 132 14.16 -8.00 -0.36
N THR A 133 14.30 -7.17 0.68
CA THR A 133 14.78 -7.58 2.01
C THR A 133 13.69 -7.49 3.09
N LEU A 134 12.57 -6.87 2.78
CA LEU A 134 11.43 -6.67 3.69
C LEU A 134 10.23 -7.51 3.26
N PRO A 135 9.37 -7.96 4.20
CA PRO A 135 8.17 -8.69 3.85
C PRO A 135 7.18 -7.82 3.05
N PRO A 136 6.45 -8.42 2.10
CA PRO A 136 5.44 -7.70 1.33
C PRO A 136 4.16 -7.49 2.13
N SER A 137 3.46 -6.39 1.87
CA SER A 137 2.05 -6.22 2.15
C SER A 137 1.28 -6.45 0.86
N ILE A 138 0.47 -7.49 0.81
CA ILE A 138 -0.37 -7.77 -0.36
C ILE A 138 -1.64 -6.95 -0.24
N ASP A 139 -1.78 -5.99 -1.16
CA ASP A 139 -2.87 -5.02 -1.18
C ASP A 139 -3.74 -5.21 -2.42
N SER A 140 -5.00 -5.48 -2.22
CA SER A 140 -6.00 -5.52 -3.28
C SER A 140 -7.41 -5.34 -2.73
N SER A 141 -8.28 -4.75 -3.53
CA SER A 141 -9.73 -4.72 -3.32
C SER A 141 -10.39 -6.07 -3.62
N SER A 142 -9.71 -6.99 -4.31
CA SER A 142 -10.18 -8.32 -4.67
C SER A 142 -9.60 -9.39 -3.76
N LEU A 143 -10.47 -10.22 -3.16
CA LEU A 143 -10.05 -11.39 -2.38
C LEU A 143 -9.26 -12.40 -3.23
N GLU A 144 -9.62 -12.57 -4.50
CA GLU A 144 -8.90 -13.46 -5.42
C GLU A 144 -7.45 -12.99 -5.65
N ILE A 145 -7.22 -11.70 -5.75
CA ILE A 145 -5.86 -11.16 -5.92
C ILE A 145 -5.05 -11.26 -4.62
N LEU A 146 -5.66 -11.02 -3.46
CA LEU A 146 -5.02 -11.28 -2.17
C LEU A 146 -4.56 -12.74 -2.07
N GLN A 147 -5.43 -13.68 -2.42
CA GLN A 147 -5.11 -15.11 -2.41
C GLN A 147 -3.92 -15.42 -3.33
N VAL A 148 -3.95 -14.96 -4.57
CA VAL A 148 -2.86 -15.18 -5.54
C VAL A 148 -1.53 -14.66 -5.00
N GLY A 149 -1.50 -13.44 -4.45
CA GLY A 149 -0.28 -12.85 -3.91
C GLY A 149 0.29 -13.64 -2.74
N LEU A 150 -0.56 -14.09 -1.82
CA LEU A 150 -0.14 -14.87 -0.65
C LEU A 150 0.32 -16.29 -1.04
N GLU A 151 -0.41 -16.97 -1.92
CA GLU A 151 0.00 -18.30 -2.42
C GLU A 151 1.34 -18.23 -3.15
N GLU A 152 1.57 -17.19 -3.95
CA GLU A 152 2.83 -17.00 -4.66
C GLU A 152 3.99 -16.73 -3.68
N TYR A 153 3.74 -15.91 -2.65
CA TYR A 153 4.74 -15.65 -1.62
C TYR A 153 5.08 -16.91 -0.79
N ASP A 154 4.09 -17.76 -0.50
CA ASP A 154 4.31 -19.06 0.13
C ASP A 154 5.16 -20.00 -0.74
N LYS A 155 4.89 -20.06 -2.05
CA LYS A 155 5.70 -20.84 -3.01
C LYS A 155 7.16 -20.40 -3.04
N CYS A 156 7.42 -19.11 -2.84
CA CYS A 156 8.78 -18.58 -2.69
C CYS A 156 9.46 -18.98 -1.36
N GLY A 157 8.72 -19.54 -0.41
CA GLY A 157 9.23 -19.92 0.91
C GLY A 157 9.30 -18.77 1.91
N LYS A 158 8.58 -17.66 1.68
CA LYS A 158 8.52 -16.47 2.57
C LYS A 158 9.92 -15.94 2.96
N PRO A 159 10.78 -15.62 2.00
CA PRO A 159 12.21 -15.36 2.27
C PRO A 159 12.44 -14.15 3.19
N GLN A 160 11.48 -13.22 3.27
CA GLN A 160 11.58 -12.02 4.11
C GLN A 160 10.74 -12.09 5.39
N GLY A 161 10.13 -13.24 5.69
CA GLY A 161 9.25 -13.44 6.87
C GLY A 161 7.76 -13.33 6.54
N SER A 162 6.93 -13.14 7.57
CA SER A 162 5.47 -13.10 7.40
C SER A 162 5.02 -11.90 6.58
N ALA A 163 4.20 -12.13 5.55
CA ALA A 163 3.56 -11.10 4.78
C ALA A 163 2.47 -10.36 5.58
N MET A 164 1.93 -9.30 5.02
CA MET A 164 0.77 -8.57 5.52
C MET A 164 -0.37 -8.63 4.50
N VAL A 165 -1.59 -8.73 4.97
CA VAL A 165 -2.81 -8.56 4.17
C VAL A 165 -3.33 -7.12 4.34
N ASN A 166 -3.48 -6.40 3.27
CA ASN A 166 -4.07 -5.06 3.23
C ASN A 166 -5.32 -5.07 2.33
N SER A 167 -6.49 -5.18 2.90
CA SER A 167 -6.91 -5.17 4.28
C SER A 167 -8.14 -6.08 4.49
N ALA A 168 -8.50 -6.31 5.74
CA ALA A 168 -9.77 -6.90 6.13
C ALA A 168 -10.68 -5.84 6.78
N SER A 169 -11.98 -6.02 6.67
CA SER A 169 -13.01 -5.19 7.29
C SER A 169 -14.25 -6.03 7.56
N LEU A 170 -15.24 -5.47 8.23
CA LEU A 170 -16.51 -6.17 8.46
C LEU A 170 -17.18 -6.61 7.16
N GLU A 171 -17.11 -5.80 6.09
CA GLU A 171 -17.59 -6.14 4.75
C GLU A 171 -16.70 -7.21 4.07
N ARG A 172 -15.41 -7.25 4.40
CA ARG A 172 -14.39 -8.15 3.81
C ARG A 172 -13.79 -9.07 4.87
N ILE A 173 -14.64 -9.63 5.72
CA ILE A 173 -14.21 -10.48 6.83
C ILE A 173 -13.56 -11.78 6.36
N ASP A 174 -13.95 -12.28 5.17
CA ASP A 174 -13.37 -13.49 4.56
C ASP A 174 -11.85 -13.35 4.27
N ALA A 175 -11.32 -12.14 4.21
CA ALA A 175 -9.88 -11.93 4.13
C ALA A 175 -9.12 -12.51 5.34
N LEU A 176 -9.76 -12.65 6.50
CA LEU A 176 -9.15 -13.24 7.70
C LEU A 176 -8.86 -14.74 7.53
N ASP A 177 -9.59 -15.45 6.65
CA ASP A 177 -9.30 -16.85 6.34
C ASP A 177 -7.92 -17.00 5.69
N PHE A 178 -7.56 -16.05 4.82
CA PHE A 178 -6.22 -16.01 4.23
C PHE A 178 -5.14 -15.67 5.26
N VAL A 179 -5.44 -14.74 6.20
CA VAL A 179 -4.51 -14.37 7.27
C VAL A 179 -4.19 -15.57 8.14
N GLU A 180 -5.21 -16.34 8.54
CA GLU A 180 -5.05 -17.58 9.31
C GLU A 180 -4.28 -18.62 8.50
N GLN A 181 -4.70 -18.91 7.27
CA GLN A 181 -4.09 -19.93 6.41
C GLN A 181 -2.61 -19.66 6.11
N HIS A 182 -2.23 -18.42 5.87
CA HIS A 182 -0.88 -18.01 5.48
C HIS A 182 -0.04 -17.48 6.64
N GLU A 183 -0.58 -17.45 7.87
CA GLU A 183 0.08 -16.98 9.10
C GLU A 183 0.62 -15.54 8.98
N CYS A 184 -0.19 -14.66 8.36
CA CYS A 184 0.18 -13.29 8.02
C CYS A 184 -0.09 -12.28 9.14
N HIS A 185 0.50 -11.08 9.00
CA HIS A 185 -0.03 -9.85 9.57
C HIS A 185 -1.28 -9.40 8.81
N VAL A 186 -2.12 -8.58 9.43
CA VAL A 186 -3.30 -8.02 8.78
C VAL A 186 -3.54 -6.57 9.19
N ILE A 187 -3.87 -5.72 8.22
CA ILE A 187 -4.50 -4.43 8.49
C ILE A 187 -6.01 -4.68 8.59
N VAL A 188 -6.59 -4.34 9.73
CA VAL A 188 -8.05 -4.34 9.93
C VAL A 188 -8.56 -2.92 9.97
N THR A 189 -9.55 -2.59 9.16
CA THR A 189 -10.08 -1.24 9.09
C THR A 189 -11.34 -1.07 9.93
N ALA A 190 -11.60 0.15 10.38
CA ALA A 190 -12.79 0.54 11.13
C ALA A 190 -14.02 0.80 10.24
N ALA A 191 -14.04 0.32 9.00
CA ALA A 191 -15.20 0.41 8.12
C ALA A 191 -16.34 -0.48 8.65
N ALA A 192 -17.58 0.03 8.61
CA ALA A 192 -18.78 -0.74 8.91
C ALA A 192 -19.18 -1.65 7.74
N LEU A 193 -20.19 -2.50 7.95
CA LEU A 193 -20.78 -3.34 6.90
C LEU A 193 -21.39 -2.52 5.76
N ASP A 194 -21.95 -1.37 6.07
CA ASP A 194 -22.75 -0.55 5.17
C ASP A 194 -22.22 0.88 4.97
N GLY A 195 -20.97 1.14 5.37
CA GLY A 195 -20.38 2.48 5.19
C GLY A 195 -19.14 2.76 6.00
N MET A 196 -18.81 4.04 6.06
CA MET A 196 -17.66 4.55 6.80
C MET A 196 -18.07 5.10 8.17
N PRO A 197 -17.23 4.98 9.21
CA PRO A 197 -17.53 5.51 10.53
C PRO A 197 -17.59 7.04 10.50
N SER A 198 -18.54 7.63 11.25
CA SER A 198 -18.76 9.07 11.31
C SER A 198 -18.05 9.75 12.50
N ASN A 199 -17.82 9.02 13.58
CA ASN A 199 -17.27 9.54 14.84
C ASN A 199 -16.20 8.60 15.43
N SER A 200 -15.69 8.89 16.62
CA SER A 200 -14.69 8.06 17.31
C SER A 200 -15.27 6.76 17.83
N GLU A 201 -16.49 6.80 18.37
CA GLU A 201 -17.16 5.63 18.94
C GLU A 201 -17.39 4.54 17.89
N GLU A 202 -17.93 4.89 16.73
CA GLU A 202 -18.13 3.96 15.62
C GLU A 202 -16.81 3.36 15.13
N ARG A 203 -15.72 4.15 15.10
CA ARG A 203 -14.37 3.63 14.76
C ARG A 203 -13.93 2.57 15.74
N VAL A 204 -14.10 2.83 17.04
CA VAL A 204 -13.70 1.92 18.12
C VAL A 204 -14.55 0.65 18.11
N GLU A 205 -15.87 0.76 17.91
CA GLU A 205 -16.76 -0.40 17.80
C GLU A 205 -16.40 -1.30 16.63
N ASN A 206 -16.32 -0.75 15.44
CA ASN A 206 -16.01 -1.52 14.22
C ASN A 206 -14.62 -2.16 14.28
N ALA A 207 -13.61 -1.40 14.73
CA ALA A 207 -12.25 -1.92 14.89
C ALA A 207 -12.19 -3.02 15.95
N SER A 208 -12.87 -2.84 17.09
CA SER A 208 -12.91 -3.84 18.15
C SER A 208 -13.58 -5.13 17.68
N GLU A 209 -14.67 -5.05 16.92
CA GLU A 209 -15.32 -6.23 16.34
C GLU A 209 -14.36 -6.96 15.39
N MET A 210 -13.59 -6.24 14.57
CA MET A 210 -12.57 -6.85 13.72
C MET A 210 -11.45 -7.52 14.52
N VAL A 211 -10.99 -6.91 15.60
CA VAL A 211 -9.98 -7.51 16.49
C VAL A 211 -10.50 -8.79 17.13
N GLU A 212 -11.73 -8.80 17.64
CA GLU A 212 -12.35 -10.01 18.20
C GLU A 212 -12.51 -11.14 17.16
N ASN A 213 -12.85 -10.79 15.91
CA ASN A 213 -12.88 -11.76 14.82
C ASN A 213 -11.49 -12.33 14.52
N CYS A 214 -10.43 -11.52 14.56
CA CYS A 214 -9.07 -12.00 14.43
C CYS A 214 -8.70 -12.98 15.56
N LEU A 215 -8.97 -12.61 16.81
CA LEU A 215 -8.69 -13.44 17.97
C LEU A 215 -9.45 -14.77 17.94
N SER A 216 -10.70 -14.79 17.44
CA SER A 216 -11.49 -16.01 17.26
C SER A 216 -10.90 -16.98 16.24
N LYS A 217 -9.98 -16.51 15.38
CA LYS A 217 -9.22 -17.28 14.39
C LYS A 217 -7.77 -17.51 14.79
N ASP A 218 -7.46 -17.39 16.08
CA ASP A 218 -6.11 -17.54 16.63
C ASP A 218 -5.05 -16.59 16.01
N ILE A 219 -5.48 -15.46 15.41
CA ILE A 219 -4.58 -14.41 14.97
C ILE A 219 -4.21 -13.56 16.17
N SER A 220 -2.93 -13.60 16.57
CA SER A 220 -2.43 -12.89 17.76
C SER A 220 -2.41 -11.36 17.59
N LEU A 221 -2.53 -10.62 18.69
CA LEU A 221 -2.56 -9.15 18.69
C LEU A 221 -1.36 -8.51 18.00
N ASP A 222 -0.17 -9.08 18.14
CA ASP A 222 1.07 -8.60 17.53
C ASP A 222 1.11 -8.72 16.00
N LYS A 223 0.14 -9.41 15.40
CA LYS A 223 -0.07 -9.48 13.94
C LYS A 223 -1.18 -8.56 13.43
N ILE A 224 -1.91 -7.89 14.32
CA ILE A 224 -3.05 -7.04 13.98
C ILE A 224 -2.62 -5.57 13.95
N HIS A 225 -2.88 -4.91 12.81
CA HIS A 225 -2.63 -3.50 12.59
C HIS A 225 -3.98 -2.80 12.36
N VAL A 226 -4.45 -2.05 13.34
CA VAL A 226 -5.75 -1.38 13.28
C VAL A 226 -5.64 -0.07 12.54
N ASP A 227 -6.38 0.10 11.45
CA ASP A 227 -6.57 1.37 10.74
C ASP A 227 -7.94 1.96 11.09
N LEU A 228 -7.91 3.04 11.87
CA LEU A 228 -9.11 3.73 12.36
C LEU A 228 -9.72 4.70 11.35
N LEU A 229 -9.19 4.75 10.14
CA LEU A 229 -9.68 5.53 9.00
C LEU A 229 -9.68 7.03 9.25
N LEU A 230 -8.59 7.68 8.88
CA LEU A 230 -8.45 9.12 8.89
C LEU A 230 -9.01 9.73 7.62
N PHE A 231 -9.97 10.65 7.77
CA PHE A 231 -10.57 11.39 6.67
C PHE A 231 -10.06 12.83 6.60
N PRO A 232 -10.17 13.48 5.42
CA PRO A 232 -9.68 14.84 5.22
C PRO A 232 -10.39 15.87 6.10
N ILE A 233 -9.63 16.68 6.83
CA ILE A 233 -10.19 17.80 7.62
C ILE A 233 -10.73 18.95 6.74
N SER A 234 -10.44 18.91 5.45
CA SER A 234 -11.06 19.80 4.46
C SER A 234 -12.55 19.50 4.24
N VAL A 235 -12.98 18.25 4.54
CA VAL A 235 -14.37 17.81 4.42
C VAL A 235 -15.11 18.08 5.74
N ASP A 236 -14.53 17.68 6.86
CA ASP A 236 -15.05 17.93 8.20
C ASP A 236 -13.88 18.12 9.18
N GLN A 237 -13.85 19.28 9.85
CA GLN A 237 -12.76 19.64 10.77
C GLN A 237 -12.66 18.72 11.99
N THR A 238 -13.70 17.99 12.33
CA THR A 238 -13.73 17.06 13.48
C THR A 238 -13.04 15.72 13.18
N PHE A 239 -12.83 15.36 11.91
CA PHE A 239 -12.29 14.05 11.52
C PHE A 239 -10.91 13.75 12.10
N GLY A 240 -10.05 14.77 12.25
CA GLY A 240 -8.75 14.61 12.88
C GLY A 240 -8.89 14.21 14.35
N ASN A 241 -9.77 14.87 15.12
CA ASN A 241 -10.01 14.57 16.52
C ASN A 241 -10.66 13.19 16.69
N HIS A 242 -11.66 12.85 15.87
CA HIS A 242 -12.29 11.53 15.91
C HIS A 242 -11.27 10.39 15.74
N TYR A 243 -10.30 10.58 14.84
CA TYR A 243 -9.22 9.62 14.67
C TYR A 243 -8.32 9.53 15.91
N LEU A 244 -7.86 10.67 16.43
CA LEU A 244 -6.96 10.69 17.58
C LEU A 244 -7.62 10.14 18.85
N ASP A 245 -8.90 10.42 19.07
CA ASP A 245 -9.65 9.90 20.21
C ASP A 245 -9.82 8.38 20.07
N ALA A 246 -10.19 7.89 18.88
CA ALA A 246 -10.27 6.45 18.62
C ALA A 246 -8.92 5.73 18.81
N VAL A 247 -7.79 6.36 18.43
CA VAL A 247 -6.45 5.82 18.70
C VAL A 247 -6.22 5.63 20.19
N ARG A 248 -6.55 6.64 21.03
CA ARG A 248 -6.41 6.56 22.50
C ARG A 248 -7.25 5.44 23.07
N ASP A 249 -8.51 5.34 22.65
CA ASP A 249 -9.46 4.35 23.15
C ASP A 249 -9.03 2.91 22.80
N ILE A 250 -8.56 2.67 21.55
CA ILE A 250 -8.03 1.37 21.15
C ILE A 250 -6.76 1.05 21.93
N ARG A 251 -5.87 2.02 22.16
CA ARG A 251 -4.66 1.84 22.94
C ARG A 251 -4.97 1.53 24.41
N GLU A 252 -5.97 2.19 24.99
CA GLU A 252 -6.43 1.90 26.35
C GLU A 252 -7.02 0.48 26.45
N LYS A 253 -7.78 0.06 25.43
CA LYS A 253 -8.47 -1.24 25.42
C LYS A 253 -7.52 -2.43 25.24
N TYR A 254 -6.54 -2.34 24.34
CA TYR A 254 -5.69 -3.47 23.92
C TYR A 254 -4.21 -3.31 24.34
N GLY A 255 -3.81 -2.18 24.90
CA GLY A 255 -2.43 -1.94 25.30
C GLY A 255 -1.45 -1.83 24.13
N ASP A 256 -0.18 -2.16 24.38
CA ASP A 256 0.91 -2.07 23.41
C ASP A 256 1.08 -3.38 22.58
N ASP A 257 0.25 -4.39 22.80
CA ASP A 257 0.37 -5.66 22.09
C ASP A 257 -0.19 -5.60 20.65
N ILE A 258 -1.07 -4.64 20.35
CA ILE A 258 -1.63 -4.40 19.02
C ILE A 258 -0.93 -3.23 18.32
N TYR A 259 -0.85 -3.25 16.99
CA TYR A 259 -0.43 -2.10 16.19
C TYR A 259 -1.60 -1.19 15.83
N ILE A 260 -1.37 0.11 15.80
CA ILE A 260 -2.33 1.10 15.28
C ILE A 260 -1.65 1.84 14.14
N THR A 261 -2.25 1.79 12.96
CA THR A 261 -1.73 2.37 11.73
C THR A 261 -2.73 3.33 11.09
N GLY A 262 -2.40 3.89 9.94
CA GLY A 262 -3.32 4.70 9.15
C GLY A 262 -2.66 5.41 7.99
N GLY A 263 -3.46 5.73 7.00
CA GLY A 263 -3.07 6.61 5.89
C GLY A 263 -3.05 8.07 6.33
N LEU A 264 -2.09 8.46 7.16
CA LEU A 264 -2.09 9.76 7.88
C LEU A 264 -2.05 10.97 6.95
N SER A 265 -1.55 10.85 5.73
CA SER A 265 -1.56 11.94 4.75
C SER A 265 -2.96 12.33 4.25
N ASN A 266 -3.98 11.50 4.51
CA ASN A 266 -5.37 11.81 4.19
C ASN A 266 -5.87 13.06 4.92
N VAL A 267 -5.35 13.35 6.12
CA VAL A 267 -5.75 14.53 6.92
C VAL A 267 -5.69 15.83 6.13
N SER A 268 -4.69 15.98 5.27
CA SER A 268 -4.40 17.20 4.50
C SER A 268 -4.94 17.20 3.07
N PHE A 269 -5.67 16.15 2.68
CA PHE A 269 -6.18 16.06 1.31
C PHE A 269 -7.06 17.27 0.97
N GLY A 270 -6.80 17.88 -0.21
CA GLY A 270 -7.52 19.08 -0.64
C GLY A 270 -7.06 20.40 0.00
N LEU A 271 -6.06 20.39 0.88
CA LEU A 271 -5.54 21.59 1.56
C LEU A 271 -4.17 22.02 0.99
N PRO A 272 -3.85 23.33 1.09
CA PRO A 272 -2.50 23.80 0.83
C PRO A 272 -1.53 23.39 1.95
N MET A 273 -0.21 23.49 1.70
CA MET A 273 0.83 23.21 2.69
C MET A 273 0.75 21.81 3.31
N ARG A 274 0.34 20.82 2.54
CA ARG A 274 0.11 19.44 2.98
C ARG A 274 1.24 18.87 3.84
N ARG A 275 2.49 19.16 3.48
CA ARG A 275 3.66 18.67 4.22
C ARG A 275 3.62 19.12 5.69
N LEU A 276 3.39 20.40 5.94
CA LEU A 276 3.33 20.93 7.30
C LEU A 276 2.19 20.31 8.11
N ILE A 277 1.00 20.18 7.49
CA ILE A 277 -0.16 19.56 8.12
C ILE A 277 0.14 18.10 8.45
N ASN A 278 0.70 17.33 7.52
CA ASN A 278 1.04 15.93 7.72
C ASN A 278 2.08 15.76 8.84
N GLU A 279 3.17 16.54 8.83
CA GLU A 279 4.22 16.48 9.86
C GLU A 279 3.67 16.82 11.25
N THR A 280 2.75 17.78 11.34
CA THR A 280 2.09 18.13 12.60
C THR A 280 1.15 17.02 13.06
N PHE A 281 0.33 16.48 12.16
CA PHE A 281 -0.64 15.46 12.50
C PHE A 281 0.03 14.14 12.92
N ILE A 282 1.12 13.75 12.25
CA ILE A 282 1.92 12.57 12.64
C ILE A 282 2.38 12.67 14.10
N ARG A 283 2.84 13.83 14.55
CA ARG A 283 3.25 14.02 15.94
C ARG A 283 2.10 13.84 16.89
N LEU A 284 0.93 14.43 16.59
CA LEU A 284 -0.28 14.26 17.42
C LEU A 284 -0.74 12.80 17.45
N ALA A 285 -0.62 12.10 16.35
CA ALA A 285 -1.00 10.69 16.26
C ALA A 285 -0.03 9.79 17.05
N ILE A 286 1.28 10.06 17.01
CA ILE A 286 2.28 9.38 17.85
C ILE A 286 1.97 9.61 19.34
N ASP A 287 1.69 10.86 19.73
CA ASP A 287 1.33 11.20 21.11
C ASP A 287 0.01 10.53 21.55
N ALA A 288 -0.90 10.27 20.61
CA ALA A 288 -2.13 9.51 20.86
C ALA A 288 -1.89 8.01 20.98
N GLY A 289 -0.82 7.46 20.41
CA GLY A 289 -0.42 6.06 20.56
C GLY A 289 -0.34 5.24 19.27
N ILE A 290 -0.19 5.85 18.09
CA ILE A 290 0.09 5.06 16.87
C ILE A 290 1.52 4.48 16.90
N ASP A 291 1.70 3.42 16.11
CA ASP A 291 2.99 2.72 15.94
C ASP A 291 3.64 2.94 14.58
#